data_40b855a7ed30dcf101040949ca94e6f0
#
_entry.id   40b855a7ed30dcf101040949ca94e6f0
#
_cell.length_a   1.000
_cell.length_b   1.000
_cell.length_c   1.000
_cell.angle_alpha   90.00
_cell.angle_beta   90.00
_cell.angle_gamma   90.00
#
_symmetry.space_group_name_H-M   'P 1'
#
loop_
_entity.id
_entity.type
_entity.pdbx_description
1 polymer ?
#
loop_
_entity_poly.entity_id
_entity_poly.type
_entity_poly.pdbx_seq_one_letter_code
_entity_poly.pdbx_strand_id
1 'polypeptide(L)'
;MSNKTSAVVKTNPRKAVMIGCGFVGSASVFALMQSGLFSEIVLIDADKDKAEGEAMDISHGIPFARPMKIYAGGYDDVADAAIIVVSAGAGQKPGETRLDLVNKNVAIFKSIIPEIAKRNFGGILLIVANPVDILTQVAQKLSGLPEARVIGSGTVLDSARLKYALGEHLEVDSRSVHAFIVGEHGDSEVVAWSSANVSGVELHKMCEMRGHYKHKENTEEIAANVKNSAYEIINRKHATYYGIAMSVRRICEVIMRDEKSILPVSHMMHGQYGIDGVVLSMPAIVGAGGVESDIPIDLNGEEALKLKESADALKSIIDGLEL
;
A
#
# COMPACT_ATOMS: atom_id res chain seq x y z
N MET A 1 11.33 44.24 -7.75
CA MET A 1 10.57 42.99 -7.95
C MET A 1 11.58 41.88 -8.13
N SER A 2 11.85 41.11 -7.07
CA SER A 2 12.83 40.03 -7.08
C SER A 2 12.17 38.78 -7.65
N ASN A 3 12.55 38.34 -8.83
CA ASN A 3 12.19 37.07 -9.43
C ASN A 3 12.85 35.96 -8.58
N LYS A 4 12.12 35.41 -7.64
CA LYS A 4 12.46 34.11 -7.06
C LYS A 4 12.13 33.03 -8.11
N THR A 5 13.11 32.73 -8.96
CA THR A 5 13.11 31.47 -9.72
C THR A 5 13.08 30.34 -8.68
N SER A 6 11.93 29.67 -8.52
CA SER A 6 11.86 28.41 -7.79
C SER A 6 12.81 27.43 -8.48
N ALA A 7 13.87 27.05 -7.81
CA ALA A 7 14.76 26.01 -8.29
C ALA A 7 13.92 24.75 -8.52
N VAL A 8 13.82 24.32 -9.77
CA VAL A 8 13.20 23.03 -10.11
C VAL A 8 14.08 21.96 -9.46
N VAL A 9 13.57 21.31 -8.43
CA VAL A 9 14.25 20.19 -7.79
C VAL A 9 14.40 19.09 -8.85
N LYS A 10 15.65 18.80 -9.25
CA LYS A 10 15.93 17.69 -10.16
C LYS A 10 15.65 16.39 -9.38
N THR A 11 14.54 15.74 -9.69
CA THR A 11 14.30 14.38 -9.21
C THR A 11 15.28 13.40 -9.86
N ASN A 12 15.88 12.52 -9.08
CA ASN A 12 16.57 11.35 -9.60
C ASN A 12 15.52 10.27 -9.87
N PRO A 13 15.08 10.03 -11.10
CA PRO A 13 13.97 9.14 -11.41
C PRO A 13 14.28 7.67 -11.07
N ARG A 14 15.49 7.37 -10.60
CA ARG A 14 15.91 6.02 -10.23
C ARG A 14 16.35 5.91 -8.76
N LYS A 15 15.94 6.85 -7.91
CA LYS A 15 16.20 6.85 -6.47
C LYS A 15 14.93 6.57 -5.70
N ALA A 16 14.99 5.61 -4.77
CA ALA A 16 13.96 5.37 -3.76
C ALA A 16 14.50 5.64 -2.36
N VAL A 17 13.61 6.04 -1.47
CA VAL A 17 13.91 6.17 -0.04
C VAL A 17 12.94 5.28 0.75
N MET A 18 13.45 4.46 1.65
CA MET A 18 12.67 3.67 2.60
C MET A 18 12.80 4.30 3.98
N ILE A 19 11.68 4.74 4.55
CA ILE A 19 11.60 5.25 5.92
C ILE A 19 10.95 4.20 6.81
N GLY A 20 11.73 3.68 7.76
CA GLY A 20 11.39 2.53 8.59
C GLY A 20 12.06 1.25 8.09
N CYS A 21 13.06 0.75 8.85
CA CYS A 21 13.84 -0.44 8.53
C CYS A 21 13.43 -1.63 9.42
N GLY A 22 12.13 -1.77 9.71
CA GLY A 22 11.55 -2.96 10.31
C GLY A 22 11.45 -4.11 9.31
N PHE A 23 10.87 -5.24 9.70
CA PHE A 23 10.69 -6.41 8.82
C PHE A 23 10.06 -6.07 7.47
N VAL A 24 9.05 -5.17 7.44
CA VAL A 24 8.39 -4.76 6.21
C VAL A 24 9.32 -3.91 5.34
N GLY A 25 9.98 -2.91 5.93
CA GLY A 25 10.89 -2.03 5.19
C GLY A 25 12.07 -2.78 4.59
N SER A 26 12.77 -3.58 5.41
CA SER A 26 13.93 -4.36 4.96
C SER A 26 13.56 -5.39 3.89
N ALA A 27 12.45 -6.12 4.07
CA ALA A 27 11.94 -7.05 3.07
C ALA A 27 11.54 -6.32 1.76
N SER A 28 10.99 -5.11 1.86
CA SER A 28 10.64 -4.28 0.70
C SER A 28 11.88 -3.81 -0.05
N VAL A 29 12.91 -3.33 0.67
CA VAL A 29 14.20 -2.94 0.05
C VAL A 29 14.83 -4.13 -0.66
N PHE A 30 14.84 -5.32 -0.04
CA PHE A 30 15.34 -6.53 -0.66
C PHE A 30 14.57 -6.90 -1.94
N ALA A 31 13.23 -6.82 -1.93
CA ALA A 31 12.41 -7.06 -3.11
C ALA A 31 12.67 -6.03 -4.22
N LEU A 32 12.85 -4.75 -3.86
CA LEU A 32 13.18 -3.66 -4.78
C LEU A 32 14.59 -3.82 -5.36
N MET A 33 15.57 -4.24 -4.58
CA MET A 33 16.92 -4.55 -5.06
C MET A 33 16.85 -5.59 -6.20
N GLN A 34 16.14 -6.69 -5.98
CA GLN A 34 16.00 -7.74 -6.98
C GLN A 34 15.25 -7.29 -8.24
N SER A 35 14.36 -6.30 -8.14
CA SER A 35 13.59 -5.78 -9.28
C SER A 35 14.44 -5.04 -10.31
N GLY A 36 15.54 -4.43 -9.88
CA GLY A 36 16.39 -3.56 -10.68
C GLY A 36 15.69 -2.28 -11.17
N LEU A 37 14.61 -1.86 -10.50
CA LEU A 37 13.88 -0.62 -10.82
C LEU A 37 14.72 0.62 -10.50
N PHE A 38 15.45 0.57 -9.40
CA PHE A 38 16.23 1.69 -8.88
C PHE A 38 17.73 1.48 -9.10
N SER A 39 18.46 2.57 -9.21
CA SER A 39 19.93 2.59 -9.14
C SER A 39 20.44 3.04 -7.77
N GLU A 40 19.53 3.55 -6.94
CA GLU A 40 19.85 4.05 -5.60
C GLU A 40 18.66 3.81 -4.66
N ILE A 41 18.94 3.22 -3.49
CA ILE A 41 17.95 3.04 -2.42
C ILE A 41 18.59 3.52 -1.12
N VAL A 42 17.92 4.46 -0.45
CA VAL A 42 18.35 5.01 0.84
C VAL A 42 17.46 4.47 1.94
N LEU A 43 18.06 4.00 3.03
CA LEU A 43 17.36 3.53 4.21
C LEU A 43 17.44 4.59 5.31
N ILE A 44 16.29 4.94 5.88
CA ILE A 44 16.17 5.89 6.99
C ILE A 44 15.42 5.21 8.12
N ASP A 45 15.96 5.21 9.32
CA ASP A 45 15.30 4.74 10.53
C ASP A 45 15.64 5.68 11.70
N ALA A 46 14.78 5.70 12.72
CA ALA A 46 15.09 6.39 13.97
C ALA A 46 16.30 5.75 14.69
N ASP A 47 16.45 4.44 14.55
CA ASP A 47 17.62 3.66 14.92
C ASP A 47 18.58 3.61 13.73
N LYS A 48 19.59 4.47 13.77
CA LYS A 48 20.59 4.59 12.70
C LYS A 48 21.44 3.33 12.53
N ASP A 49 21.82 2.72 13.64
CA ASP A 49 22.66 1.50 13.61
C ASP A 49 21.90 0.37 12.92
N LYS A 50 20.58 0.28 13.17
CA LYS A 50 19.72 -0.65 12.47
C LYS A 50 19.65 -0.37 10.98
N ALA A 51 19.45 0.88 10.56
CA ALA A 51 19.42 1.26 9.15
C ALA A 51 20.76 0.91 8.45
N GLU A 52 21.88 1.16 9.10
CA GLU A 52 23.22 0.80 8.60
C GLU A 52 23.36 -0.72 8.47
N GLY A 53 22.99 -1.48 9.49
CA GLY A 53 23.05 -2.95 9.47
C GLY A 53 22.24 -3.55 8.34
N GLU A 54 20.98 -3.11 8.17
CA GLU A 54 20.11 -3.56 7.08
C GLU A 54 20.66 -3.17 5.69
N ALA A 55 21.18 -1.95 5.55
CA ALA A 55 21.79 -1.50 4.31
C ALA A 55 23.04 -2.31 3.95
N MET A 56 23.88 -2.62 4.94
CA MET A 56 25.07 -3.46 4.73
C MET A 56 24.68 -4.87 4.30
N ASP A 57 23.78 -5.53 5.02
CA ASP A 57 23.36 -6.90 4.74
C ASP A 57 22.74 -7.01 3.35
N ILE A 58 21.78 -6.14 3.02
CA ILE A 58 21.14 -6.13 1.71
C ILE A 58 22.15 -5.82 0.59
N SER A 59 23.08 -4.89 0.80
CA SER A 59 24.08 -4.52 -0.20
C SER A 59 25.04 -5.66 -0.56
N HIS A 60 25.28 -6.60 0.35
CA HIS A 60 26.06 -7.80 0.06
C HIS A 60 25.39 -8.71 -0.99
N GLY A 61 24.11 -8.53 -1.27
CA GLY A 61 23.41 -9.18 -2.37
C GLY A 61 23.61 -8.54 -3.75
N ILE A 62 24.14 -7.30 -3.82
CA ILE A 62 24.30 -6.55 -5.09
C ILE A 62 25.16 -7.31 -6.13
N PRO A 63 26.24 -8.02 -5.77
CA PRO A 63 27.00 -8.81 -6.75
C PRO A 63 26.17 -9.86 -7.52
N PHE A 64 24.99 -10.23 -6.99
CA PHE A 64 24.06 -11.18 -7.61
C PHE A 64 22.84 -10.51 -8.24
N ALA A 65 22.77 -9.17 -8.21
CA ALA A 65 21.66 -8.35 -8.70
C ALA A 65 22.15 -7.32 -9.74
N ARG A 66 21.29 -6.39 -10.12
CA ARG A 66 21.70 -5.26 -10.97
C ARG A 66 22.50 -4.24 -10.15
N PRO A 67 23.53 -3.59 -10.75
CA PRO A 67 24.32 -2.58 -10.06
C PRO A 67 23.44 -1.44 -9.51
N MET A 68 23.56 -1.16 -8.22
CA MET A 68 22.89 -0.06 -7.52
C MET A 68 23.66 0.34 -6.26
N LYS A 69 23.27 1.47 -5.67
CA LYS A 69 23.74 1.89 -4.36
C LYS A 69 22.65 1.65 -3.32
N ILE A 70 22.99 1.03 -2.21
CA ILE A 70 22.11 0.87 -1.04
C ILE A 70 22.90 1.34 0.16
N TYR A 71 22.37 2.29 0.92
CA TYR A 71 23.04 2.86 2.08
C TYR A 71 22.05 3.46 3.08
N ALA A 72 22.47 3.55 4.34
CA ALA A 72 21.73 4.31 5.34
C ALA A 72 22.00 5.81 5.16
N GLY A 73 20.92 6.60 5.15
CA GLY A 73 21.00 8.05 4.93
C GLY A 73 20.13 8.83 5.91
N GLY A 74 19.79 10.04 5.53
CA GLY A 74 18.96 10.94 6.33
C GLY A 74 17.93 11.71 5.48
N TYR A 75 17.21 12.60 6.14
CA TYR A 75 16.18 13.37 5.44
C TYR A 75 16.73 14.29 4.33
N ASP A 76 18.02 14.59 4.30
CA ASP A 76 18.61 15.36 3.21
C ASP A 76 18.66 14.56 1.90
N ASP A 77 18.55 13.25 1.97
CA ASP A 77 18.52 12.35 0.82
C ASP A 77 17.13 12.24 0.15
N VAL A 78 16.07 12.81 0.74
CA VAL A 78 14.70 12.65 0.23
C VAL A 78 14.35 13.59 -0.92
N ALA A 79 15.04 14.73 -1.02
CA ALA A 79 14.62 15.83 -1.90
C ALA A 79 14.53 15.44 -3.39
N ASP A 80 15.44 14.61 -3.87
CA ASP A 80 15.54 14.20 -5.27
C ASP A 80 15.00 12.78 -5.54
N ALA A 81 14.42 12.12 -4.53
CA ALA A 81 13.86 10.78 -4.70
C ALA A 81 12.64 10.77 -5.65
N ALA A 82 12.49 9.70 -6.42
CA ALA A 82 11.29 9.47 -7.22
C ALA A 82 10.14 8.95 -6.36
N ILE A 83 10.46 8.06 -5.41
CA ILE A 83 9.48 7.45 -4.50
C ILE A 83 10.07 7.44 -3.09
N ILE A 84 9.25 7.84 -2.13
CA ILE A 84 9.50 7.60 -0.70
C ILE A 84 8.47 6.58 -0.23
N VAL A 85 8.94 5.49 0.36
CA VAL A 85 8.10 4.47 1.00
C VAL A 85 8.18 4.64 2.50
N VAL A 86 7.04 4.83 3.17
CA VAL A 86 6.97 4.97 4.62
C VAL A 86 6.36 3.71 5.23
N SER A 87 7.22 2.88 5.82
CA SER A 87 6.82 1.71 6.60
C SER A 87 7.08 1.88 8.10
N ALA A 88 7.56 3.07 8.50
CA ALA A 88 7.78 3.42 9.90
C ALA A 88 6.46 3.49 10.65
N GLY A 89 6.36 2.74 11.72
CA GLY A 89 5.19 2.69 12.59
C GLY A 89 5.41 1.71 13.73
N ALA A 90 4.65 1.89 14.80
CA ALA A 90 4.63 0.95 15.92
C ALA A 90 3.61 -0.17 15.65
N GLY A 91 3.95 -1.40 16.04
CA GLY A 91 2.98 -2.49 16.08
C GLY A 91 2.08 -2.38 17.32
N GLN A 92 0.89 -2.96 17.25
CA GLN A 92 -0.02 -3.07 18.38
C GLN A 92 0.57 -3.96 19.47
N LYS A 93 0.55 -3.49 20.70
CA LYS A 93 0.99 -4.26 21.87
C LYS A 93 -0.19 -4.97 22.52
N PRO A 94 0.04 -6.07 23.25
CA PRO A 94 -1.00 -6.71 24.04
C PRO A 94 -1.67 -5.70 24.99
N GLY A 95 -3.01 -5.63 24.95
CA GLY A 95 -3.81 -4.72 25.76
C GLY A 95 -4.00 -3.30 25.19
N GLU A 96 -3.35 -2.94 24.07
CA GLU A 96 -3.61 -1.68 23.37
C GLU A 96 -4.89 -1.78 22.53
N THR A 97 -5.67 -0.69 22.55
CA THR A 97 -6.81 -0.55 21.65
C THR A 97 -6.37 -0.15 20.25
N ARG A 98 -7.26 -0.32 19.26
CA ARG A 98 -7.01 0.18 17.89
C ARG A 98 -6.78 1.69 17.86
N LEU A 99 -7.52 2.46 18.68
CA LEU A 99 -7.38 3.90 18.75
C LEU A 99 -6.01 4.32 19.34
N ASP A 100 -5.49 3.58 20.32
CA ASP A 100 -4.15 3.83 20.87
C ASP A 100 -3.08 3.65 19.79
N LEU A 101 -3.22 2.61 18.96
CA LEU A 101 -2.31 2.37 17.84
C LEU A 101 -2.38 3.50 16.80
N VAL A 102 -3.59 3.95 16.45
CA VAL A 102 -3.80 5.09 15.55
C VAL A 102 -3.08 6.33 16.07
N ASN A 103 -3.34 6.74 17.33
CA ASN A 103 -2.75 7.94 17.91
C ASN A 103 -1.22 7.85 17.96
N LYS A 104 -0.66 6.69 18.32
CA LYS A 104 0.78 6.46 18.32
C LYS A 104 1.38 6.63 16.93
N ASN A 105 0.78 6.04 15.91
CA ASN A 105 1.30 6.11 14.56
C ASN A 105 1.08 7.48 13.91
N VAL A 106 0.01 8.17 14.21
CA VAL A 106 -0.19 9.58 13.83
C VAL A 106 0.91 10.46 14.44
N ALA A 107 1.29 10.26 15.71
CA ALA A 107 2.40 11.01 16.32
C ALA A 107 3.74 10.75 15.60
N ILE A 108 4.01 9.49 15.19
CA ILE A 108 5.18 9.15 14.38
C ILE A 108 5.12 9.88 13.02
N PHE A 109 3.97 9.88 12.35
CA PHE A 109 3.81 10.56 11.06
C PHE A 109 3.96 12.08 11.17
N LYS A 110 3.50 12.70 12.27
CA LYS A 110 3.75 14.12 12.58
C LYS A 110 5.24 14.45 12.73
N SER A 111 6.07 13.49 13.07
CA SER A 111 7.53 13.68 13.10
C SER A 111 8.23 13.44 11.76
N ILE A 112 7.67 12.58 10.89
CA ILE A 112 8.28 12.17 9.62
C ILE A 112 7.85 13.08 8.47
N ILE A 113 6.54 13.24 8.27
CA ILE A 113 6.01 13.88 7.05
C ILE A 113 6.42 15.35 6.92
N PRO A 114 6.44 16.18 7.99
CA PRO A 114 6.95 17.55 7.89
C PRO A 114 8.43 17.63 7.51
N GLU A 115 9.26 16.64 7.89
CA GLU A 115 10.67 16.60 7.49
C GLU A 115 10.83 16.34 5.98
N ILE A 116 9.95 15.54 5.39
CA ILE A 116 9.88 15.34 3.94
C ILE A 116 9.43 16.64 3.25
N ALA A 117 8.35 17.26 3.75
CA ALA A 117 7.79 18.49 3.18
C ALA A 117 8.80 19.65 3.17
N LYS A 118 9.58 19.84 4.24
CA LYS A 118 10.62 20.88 4.34
C LYS A 118 11.69 20.80 3.25
N ARG A 119 11.89 19.62 2.66
CA ARG A 119 12.91 19.38 1.64
C ARG A 119 12.40 19.48 0.22
N ASN A 120 11.18 19.99 0.03
CA ASN A 120 10.55 20.20 -1.27
C ASN A 120 10.51 18.89 -2.12
N PHE A 121 10.28 17.75 -1.47
CA PHE A 121 10.08 16.49 -2.18
C PHE A 121 8.92 16.62 -3.17
N GLY A 122 9.12 16.15 -4.40
CA GLY A 122 8.13 16.26 -5.48
C GLY A 122 7.77 14.94 -6.16
N GLY A 123 8.25 13.80 -5.62
CA GLY A 123 7.95 12.45 -6.10
C GLY A 123 6.63 11.88 -5.55
N ILE A 124 6.55 10.56 -5.50
CA ILE A 124 5.40 9.82 -4.96
C ILE A 124 5.70 9.39 -3.52
N LEU A 125 4.76 9.66 -2.62
CA LEU A 125 4.80 9.22 -1.24
C LEU A 125 3.90 7.98 -1.09
N LEU A 126 4.50 6.82 -0.87
CA LEU A 126 3.83 5.53 -0.68
C LEU A 126 3.79 5.17 0.80
N ILE A 127 2.60 5.11 1.37
CA ILE A 127 2.36 4.75 2.76
C ILE A 127 2.10 3.24 2.86
N VAL A 128 2.79 2.60 3.80
CA VAL A 128 2.71 1.14 4.04
C VAL A 128 2.46 0.82 5.52
N ALA A 129 2.75 1.78 6.41
CA ALA A 129 2.48 1.64 7.84
C ALA A 129 0.97 1.59 8.14
N ASN A 130 0.58 0.77 9.13
CA ASN A 130 -0.81 0.63 9.55
C ASN A 130 -1.20 1.56 10.72
N PRO A 131 -2.46 1.99 10.75
CA PRO A 131 -3.54 1.74 9.77
C PRO A 131 -3.37 2.58 8.49
N VAL A 132 -3.18 1.90 7.37
CA VAL A 132 -2.67 2.52 6.13
C VAL A 132 -3.58 3.61 5.58
N ASP A 133 -4.91 3.42 5.58
CA ASP A 133 -5.86 4.39 5.02
C ASP A 133 -5.84 5.69 5.83
N ILE A 134 -5.88 5.59 7.17
CA ILE A 134 -5.80 6.72 8.07
C ILE A 134 -4.46 7.46 7.92
N LEU A 135 -3.35 6.72 7.92
CA LEU A 135 -2.02 7.31 7.82
C LEU A 135 -1.75 7.92 6.44
N THR A 136 -2.38 7.39 5.39
CA THR A 136 -2.34 8.01 4.06
C THR A 136 -3.04 9.36 4.07
N GLN A 137 -4.22 9.47 4.68
CA GLN A 137 -4.93 10.76 4.81
C GLN A 137 -4.17 11.75 5.69
N VAL A 138 -3.56 11.30 6.77
CA VAL A 138 -2.66 12.11 7.61
C VAL A 138 -1.47 12.62 6.79
N ALA A 139 -0.85 11.75 6.00
CA ALA A 139 0.27 12.13 5.15
C ALA A 139 -0.13 13.14 4.06
N GLN A 140 -1.31 12.99 3.45
CA GLN A 140 -1.86 13.98 2.50
C GLN A 140 -1.98 15.37 3.15
N LYS A 141 -2.58 15.44 4.35
CA LYS A 141 -2.76 16.72 5.07
C LYS A 141 -1.44 17.37 5.49
N LEU A 142 -0.44 16.57 5.89
CA LEU A 142 0.82 17.09 6.43
C LEU A 142 1.90 17.34 5.39
N SER A 143 1.85 16.68 4.23
CA SER A 143 2.91 16.77 3.22
C SER A 143 2.83 18.00 2.32
N GLY A 144 1.61 18.52 2.11
CA GLY A 144 1.36 19.56 1.11
C GLY A 144 1.53 19.09 -0.35
N LEU A 145 1.72 17.80 -0.58
CA LEU A 145 1.77 17.22 -1.93
C LEU A 145 0.36 17.15 -2.53
N PRO A 146 0.24 17.15 -3.86
CA PRO A 146 -1.01 16.80 -4.53
C PRO A 146 -1.51 15.42 -4.06
N GLU A 147 -2.82 15.28 -3.82
CA GLU A 147 -3.44 14.03 -3.34
C GLU A 147 -3.06 12.82 -4.19
N ALA A 148 -3.04 12.98 -5.51
CA ALA A 148 -2.62 11.94 -6.45
C ALA A 148 -1.23 11.35 -6.17
N ARG A 149 -0.35 12.09 -5.51
CA ARG A 149 1.03 11.71 -5.20
C ARG A 149 1.22 11.11 -3.80
N VAL A 150 0.18 11.06 -3.00
CA VAL A 150 0.21 10.45 -1.66
C VAL A 150 -0.76 9.28 -1.65
N ILE A 151 -0.23 8.09 -1.77
CA ILE A 151 -1.00 6.85 -1.93
C ILE A 151 -0.64 5.85 -0.81
N GLY A 152 -1.61 5.06 -0.40
CA GLY A 152 -1.38 3.94 0.50
C GLY A 152 -1.27 2.62 -0.26
N SER A 153 -0.55 1.65 0.29
CA SER A 153 -0.51 0.30 -0.27
C SER A 153 -1.89 -0.37 -0.32
N GLY A 154 -2.80 0.11 0.49
CA GLY A 154 -4.21 -0.28 0.51
C GLY A 154 -4.40 -1.79 0.59
N THR A 155 -5.40 -2.26 -0.13
CA THR A 155 -5.77 -3.67 -0.22
C THR A 155 -5.10 -4.41 -1.39
N VAL A 156 -3.96 -3.91 -1.89
CA VAL A 156 -3.18 -4.59 -2.94
C VAL A 156 -2.76 -5.99 -2.49
N LEU A 157 -2.30 -6.13 -1.23
CA LEU A 157 -1.94 -7.43 -0.67
C LEU A 157 -3.16 -8.32 -0.45
N ASP A 158 -4.25 -7.78 0.08
CA ASP A 158 -5.47 -8.55 0.37
C ASP A 158 -6.11 -9.06 -0.92
N SER A 159 -6.14 -8.23 -1.96
CA SER A 159 -6.55 -8.64 -3.30
C SER A 159 -5.61 -9.71 -3.90
N ALA A 160 -4.31 -9.64 -3.63
CA ALA A 160 -3.37 -10.68 -4.06
C ALA A 160 -3.62 -12.01 -3.33
N ARG A 161 -3.93 -11.98 -2.02
CA ARG A 161 -4.35 -13.16 -1.25
C ARG A 161 -5.63 -13.77 -1.80
N LEU A 162 -6.63 -12.92 -2.11
CA LEU A 162 -7.89 -13.35 -2.72
C LEU A 162 -7.64 -14.03 -4.07
N LYS A 163 -6.85 -13.42 -4.94
CA LYS A 163 -6.49 -14.00 -6.25
C LYS A 163 -5.77 -15.33 -6.10
N TYR A 164 -4.86 -15.43 -5.14
CA TYR A 164 -4.15 -16.67 -4.86
C TYR A 164 -5.11 -17.77 -4.39
N ALA A 165 -5.98 -17.48 -3.41
CA ALA A 165 -6.96 -18.44 -2.90
C ALA A 165 -7.96 -18.90 -3.98
N LEU A 166 -8.43 -17.99 -4.82
CA LEU A 166 -9.29 -18.32 -5.96
C LEU A 166 -8.55 -19.15 -7.02
N GLY A 167 -7.28 -18.83 -7.28
CA GLY A 167 -6.44 -19.60 -8.19
C GLY A 167 -6.29 -21.06 -7.73
N GLU A 168 -6.01 -21.29 -6.45
CA GLU A 168 -5.93 -22.64 -5.84
C GLU A 168 -7.30 -23.35 -5.89
N HIS A 169 -8.38 -22.65 -5.53
CA HIS A 169 -9.73 -23.21 -5.54
C HIS A 169 -10.18 -23.67 -6.94
N LEU A 170 -9.86 -22.87 -7.95
CA LEU A 170 -10.26 -23.11 -9.35
C LEU A 170 -9.23 -23.90 -10.15
N GLU A 171 -8.06 -24.20 -9.56
CA GLU A 171 -6.92 -24.82 -10.24
C GLU A 171 -6.50 -24.06 -11.51
N VAL A 172 -6.38 -22.72 -11.40
CA VAL A 172 -5.92 -21.83 -12.45
C VAL A 172 -4.79 -20.93 -11.95
N ASP A 173 -4.01 -20.38 -12.86
CA ASP A 173 -3.00 -19.38 -12.51
C ASP A 173 -3.68 -18.15 -11.88
N SER A 174 -3.27 -17.76 -10.67
CA SER A 174 -3.84 -16.62 -9.95
C SER A 174 -3.72 -15.29 -10.70
N ARG A 175 -2.79 -15.18 -11.68
CA ARG A 175 -2.67 -14.02 -12.58
C ARG A 175 -3.83 -13.87 -13.53
N SER A 176 -4.57 -14.95 -13.82
CA SER A 176 -5.78 -14.94 -14.63
C SER A 176 -7.04 -14.54 -13.86
N VAL A 177 -6.94 -14.42 -12.53
CA VAL A 177 -8.05 -14.02 -11.64
C VAL A 177 -8.08 -12.50 -11.53
N HIS A 178 -9.23 -11.92 -11.82
CA HIS A 178 -9.54 -10.50 -11.64
C HIS A 178 -10.55 -10.38 -10.51
N ALA A 179 -10.07 -10.03 -9.32
CA ALA A 179 -10.87 -9.84 -8.13
C ALA A 179 -10.22 -8.79 -7.23
N PHE A 180 -11.03 -7.98 -6.55
CA PHE A 180 -10.58 -6.92 -5.68
C PHE A 180 -11.16 -7.06 -4.28
N ILE A 181 -10.35 -6.69 -3.30
CA ILE A 181 -10.81 -6.31 -1.97
C ILE A 181 -10.75 -4.78 -1.91
N VAL A 182 -11.79 -4.15 -1.42
CA VAL A 182 -11.96 -2.69 -1.40
C VAL A 182 -12.36 -2.22 0.00
N GLY A 183 -12.39 -0.91 0.24
CA GLY A 183 -12.70 -0.33 1.53
C GLY A 183 -11.48 -0.16 2.42
N GLU A 184 -11.62 -0.27 3.72
CA GLU A 184 -10.54 -0.23 4.68
C GLU A 184 -9.63 -1.44 4.53
N HIS A 185 -8.31 -1.24 4.59
CA HIS A 185 -7.39 -2.36 4.82
C HIS A 185 -7.47 -2.77 6.29
N GLY A 186 -8.26 -3.79 6.60
CA GLY A 186 -8.51 -4.27 7.96
C GLY A 186 -9.83 -5.02 8.10
N ASP A 187 -10.42 -4.95 9.30
CA ASP A 187 -11.58 -5.78 9.64
C ASP A 187 -12.86 -5.45 8.87
N SER A 188 -12.97 -4.26 8.28
CA SER A 188 -14.11 -3.84 7.47
C SER A 188 -13.84 -3.88 5.96
N GLU A 189 -12.84 -4.66 5.53
CA GLU A 189 -12.58 -4.89 4.11
C GLU A 189 -13.78 -5.57 3.42
N VAL A 190 -13.98 -5.25 2.14
CA VAL A 190 -15.11 -5.74 1.35
C VAL A 190 -14.59 -6.46 0.11
N VAL A 191 -14.98 -7.72 -0.06
CA VAL A 191 -14.68 -8.44 -1.30
C VAL A 191 -15.71 -8.04 -2.37
N ALA A 192 -15.24 -7.53 -3.49
CA ALA A 192 -16.07 -7.12 -4.63
C ALA A 192 -16.39 -8.34 -5.52
N TRP A 193 -17.24 -9.24 -5.03
CA TRP A 193 -17.62 -10.48 -5.73
C TRP A 193 -18.32 -10.20 -7.06
N SER A 194 -19.16 -9.15 -7.10
CA SER A 194 -19.96 -8.78 -8.28
C SER A 194 -19.10 -8.44 -9.50
N SER A 195 -17.87 -7.97 -9.30
CA SER A 195 -16.93 -7.67 -10.37
C SER A 195 -15.87 -8.77 -10.60
N ALA A 196 -15.89 -9.84 -9.78
CA ALA A 196 -14.89 -10.88 -9.85
C ALA A 196 -15.07 -11.76 -11.10
N ASN A 197 -13.96 -12.01 -11.80
CA ASN A 197 -13.96 -12.85 -13.00
C ASN A 197 -12.61 -13.56 -13.19
N VAL A 198 -12.60 -14.58 -14.03
CA VAL A 198 -11.38 -15.28 -14.46
C VAL A 198 -11.27 -15.16 -15.97
N SER A 199 -10.32 -14.37 -16.44
CA SER A 199 -10.11 -14.11 -17.87
C SER A 199 -11.40 -13.68 -18.59
N GLY A 200 -12.26 -12.87 -17.94
CA GLY A 200 -13.52 -12.37 -18.51
C GLY A 200 -14.71 -13.32 -18.32
N VAL A 201 -14.52 -14.51 -17.75
CA VAL A 201 -15.63 -15.39 -17.36
C VAL A 201 -16.05 -15.03 -15.93
N GLU A 202 -17.32 -14.74 -15.72
CA GLU A 202 -17.86 -14.47 -14.39
C GLU A 202 -17.49 -15.58 -13.40
N LEU A 203 -17.18 -15.20 -12.14
CA LEU A 203 -16.65 -16.12 -11.15
C LEU A 203 -17.55 -17.34 -10.90
N HIS A 204 -18.88 -17.11 -10.73
CA HIS A 204 -19.82 -18.23 -10.48
C HIS A 204 -19.83 -19.22 -11.64
N LYS A 205 -19.87 -18.71 -12.86
CA LYS A 205 -19.80 -19.54 -14.06
C LYS A 205 -18.50 -20.33 -14.16
N MET A 206 -17.37 -19.70 -13.79
CA MET A 206 -16.08 -20.38 -13.75
C MET A 206 -16.09 -21.49 -12.69
N CYS A 207 -16.64 -21.23 -11.50
CA CYS A 207 -16.79 -22.25 -10.46
C CYS A 207 -17.60 -23.45 -10.96
N GLU A 208 -18.74 -23.24 -11.61
CA GLU A 208 -19.54 -24.34 -12.19
C GLU A 208 -18.76 -25.13 -13.24
N MET A 209 -18.06 -24.46 -14.14
CA MET A 209 -17.22 -25.12 -15.13
C MET A 209 -16.11 -26.00 -14.51
N ARG A 210 -15.68 -25.67 -13.29
CA ARG A 210 -14.67 -26.42 -12.52
C ARG A 210 -15.31 -27.42 -11.53
N GLY A 211 -16.65 -27.58 -11.52
CA GLY A 211 -17.39 -28.53 -10.69
C GLY A 211 -17.67 -28.03 -9.27
N HIS A 212 -17.50 -26.74 -9.00
CA HIS A 212 -17.78 -26.12 -7.70
C HIS A 212 -19.16 -25.48 -7.71
N TYR A 213 -20.17 -26.16 -7.18
CA TYR A 213 -21.58 -25.72 -7.23
C TYR A 213 -22.07 -25.04 -5.94
N LYS A 214 -21.26 -25.05 -4.87
CA LYS A 214 -21.60 -24.44 -3.58
C LYS A 214 -21.02 -23.01 -3.49
N HIS A 215 -21.46 -22.13 -4.40
CA HIS A 215 -20.86 -20.80 -4.60
C HIS A 215 -20.81 -19.98 -3.33
N LYS A 216 -21.95 -19.83 -2.61
CA LYS A 216 -22.03 -18.99 -1.43
C LYS A 216 -21.11 -19.51 -0.30
N GLU A 217 -21.17 -20.79 0.00
CA GLU A 217 -20.35 -21.43 1.05
C GLU A 217 -18.86 -21.25 0.71
N ASN A 218 -18.47 -21.52 -0.55
CA ASN A 218 -17.07 -21.43 -0.99
C ASN A 218 -16.55 -19.99 -0.93
N THR A 219 -17.34 -19.00 -1.38
CA THR A 219 -16.91 -17.60 -1.37
C THR A 219 -16.84 -17.03 0.04
N GLU A 220 -17.76 -17.40 0.94
CA GLU A 220 -17.72 -17.02 2.35
C GLU A 220 -16.48 -17.61 3.05
N GLU A 221 -16.15 -18.86 2.80
CA GLU A 221 -14.96 -19.52 3.35
C GLU A 221 -13.68 -18.88 2.83
N ILE A 222 -13.59 -18.62 1.52
CA ILE A 222 -12.42 -17.95 0.92
C ILE A 222 -12.24 -16.54 1.51
N ALA A 223 -13.30 -15.74 1.60
CA ALA A 223 -13.24 -14.41 2.20
C ALA A 223 -12.75 -14.46 3.66
N ALA A 224 -13.30 -15.37 4.46
CA ALA A 224 -12.90 -15.54 5.84
C ALA A 224 -11.42 -15.94 5.98
N ASN A 225 -10.94 -16.86 5.13
CA ASN A 225 -9.55 -17.32 5.13
C ASN A 225 -8.60 -16.20 4.70
N VAL A 226 -8.97 -15.39 3.71
CA VAL A 226 -8.17 -14.22 3.27
C VAL A 226 -8.04 -13.22 4.39
N LYS A 227 -9.16 -12.81 5.00
CA LYS A 227 -9.19 -11.87 6.12
C LYS A 227 -8.34 -12.35 7.31
N ASN A 228 -8.45 -13.64 7.67
CA ASN A 228 -7.74 -14.23 8.79
C ASN A 228 -6.27 -14.56 8.51
N SER A 229 -5.85 -14.58 7.25
CA SER A 229 -4.50 -15.03 6.86
C SER A 229 -3.38 -14.23 7.53
N ALA A 230 -3.56 -12.92 7.74
CA ALA A 230 -2.57 -12.10 8.42
C ALA A 230 -2.38 -12.50 9.88
N TYR A 231 -3.49 -12.76 10.59
CA TYR A 231 -3.47 -13.20 11.99
C TYR A 231 -2.79 -14.58 12.12
N GLU A 232 -3.10 -15.51 11.22
CA GLU A 232 -2.46 -16.83 11.23
C GLU A 232 -0.95 -16.75 11.00
N ILE A 233 -0.50 -15.92 10.02
CA ILE A 233 0.91 -15.72 9.76
C ILE A 233 1.61 -15.11 10.97
N ILE A 234 1.01 -14.09 11.59
CA ILE A 234 1.57 -13.41 12.77
C ILE A 234 1.66 -14.40 13.95
N ASN A 235 0.64 -15.19 14.18
CA ASN A 235 0.65 -16.22 15.25
C ASN A 235 1.76 -17.25 15.06
N ARG A 236 2.14 -17.58 13.82
CA ARG A 236 3.15 -18.62 13.51
C ARG A 236 4.57 -18.07 13.43
N LYS A 237 4.76 -16.86 12.92
CA LYS A 237 6.11 -16.29 12.68
C LYS A 237 6.29 -14.85 13.20
N HIS A 238 5.36 -14.37 14.03
CA HIS A 238 5.37 -13.09 14.76
C HIS A 238 5.25 -11.83 13.89
N ALA A 239 5.32 -11.93 12.57
CA ALA A 239 5.13 -10.81 11.65
C ALA A 239 4.80 -11.31 10.24
N THR A 240 4.11 -10.47 9.44
CA THR A 240 3.95 -10.66 7.99
C THR A 240 4.72 -9.58 7.26
N TYR A 241 5.53 -9.92 6.26
CA TYR A 241 6.37 -8.96 5.56
C TYR A 241 6.69 -9.33 4.10
N TYR A 242 6.73 -10.60 3.70
CA TYR A 242 7.06 -10.96 2.31
C TYR A 242 5.98 -10.56 1.31
N GLY A 243 4.72 -10.79 1.63
CA GLY A 243 3.60 -10.44 0.76
C GLY A 243 3.50 -8.93 0.53
N ILE A 244 3.59 -8.15 1.62
CA ILE A 244 3.56 -6.68 1.51
C ILE A 244 4.81 -6.15 0.80
N ALA A 245 5.99 -6.76 0.96
CA ALA A 245 7.19 -6.38 0.21
C ALA A 245 7.00 -6.54 -1.31
N MET A 246 6.31 -7.61 -1.74
CA MET A 246 5.97 -7.81 -3.15
C MET A 246 4.91 -6.83 -3.63
N SER A 247 3.96 -6.44 -2.78
CA SER A 247 2.97 -5.38 -3.09
C SER A 247 3.64 -4.03 -3.28
N VAL A 248 4.55 -3.65 -2.37
CA VAL A 248 5.37 -2.43 -2.48
C VAL A 248 6.18 -2.44 -3.78
N ARG A 249 6.86 -3.56 -4.06
CA ARG A 249 7.58 -3.73 -5.33
C ARG A 249 6.66 -3.52 -6.53
N ARG A 250 5.46 -4.12 -6.54
CA ARG A 250 4.52 -3.99 -7.66
C ARG A 250 4.04 -2.56 -7.83
N ILE A 251 3.68 -1.86 -6.76
CA ILE A 251 3.28 -0.45 -6.82
C ILE A 251 4.42 0.42 -7.35
N CYS A 252 5.64 0.25 -6.83
CA CYS A 252 6.81 0.96 -7.33
C CYS A 252 7.09 0.67 -8.82
N GLU A 253 6.92 -0.57 -9.26
CA GLU A 253 7.10 -0.97 -10.66
C GLU A 253 6.11 -0.24 -11.58
N VAL A 254 4.84 -0.22 -11.21
CA VAL A 254 3.77 0.47 -11.94
C VAL A 254 4.08 1.96 -12.08
N ILE A 255 4.49 2.61 -10.99
CA ILE A 255 4.84 4.03 -10.98
C ILE A 255 6.08 4.30 -11.85
N MET A 256 7.14 3.54 -11.63
CA MET A 256 8.44 3.78 -12.29
C MET A 256 8.43 3.48 -13.78
N ARG A 257 7.54 2.60 -14.24
CA ARG A 257 7.37 2.25 -15.65
C ARG A 257 6.20 2.96 -16.33
N ASP A 258 5.47 3.77 -15.58
CA ASP A 258 4.23 4.42 -16.05
C ASP A 258 3.24 3.43 -16.70
N GLU A 259 3.02 2.28 -16.03
CA GLU A 259 2.28 1.17 -16.64
C GLU A 259 0.78 1.42 -16.78
N LYS A 260 0.21 2.42 -16.07
CA LYS A 260 -1.23 2.68 -16.02
C LYS A 260 -2.03 1.46 -15.57
N SER A 261 -1.45 0.70 -14.63
CA SER A 261 -2.09 -0.50 -14.09
C SER A 261 -3.19 -0.15 -13.09
N ILE A 262 -4.24 -0.97 -13.05
CA ILE A 262 -5.31 -0.83 -12.08
C ILE A 262 -4.91 -1.57 -10.81
N LEU A 263 -4.79 -0.81 -9.70
CA LEU A 263 -4.44 -1.33 -8.38
C LEU A 263 -5.42 -0.81 -7.31
N PRO A 264 -5.83 -1.63 -6.35
CA PRO A 264 -6.69 -1.19 -5.24
C PRO A 264 -5.83 -0.52 -4.13
N VAL A 265 -5.31 0.66 -4.44
CA VAL A 265 -4.52 1.49 -3.53
C VAL A 265 -5.40 2.39 -2.68
N SER A 266 -4.91 2.79 -1.50
CA SER A 266 -5.61 3.79 -0.68
C SER A 266 -5.42 5.18 -1.29
N HIS A 267 -6.51 5.86 -1.57
CA HIS A 267 -6.53 7.24 -2.08
C HIS A 267 -7.81 7.97 -1.66
N MET A 268 -7.83 9.29 -1.85
CA MET A 268 -8.97 10.13 -1.45
C MET A 268 -10.18 9.86 -2.33
N MET A 269 -11.34 9.69 -1.70
CA MET A 269 -12.62 9.54 -2.38
C MET A 269 -13.29 10.91 -2.59
N HIS A 270 -13.83 11.10 -3.79
CA HIS A 270 -14.46 12.34 -4.25
C HIS A 270 -15.89 12.11 -4.75
N GLY A 271 -16.73 11.42 -3.97
CA GLY A 271 -18.14 11.19 -4.24
C GLY A 271 -18.49 9.84 -4.88
N GLN A 272 -17.49 9.02 -5.23
CA GLN A 272 -17.73 7.67 -5.78
C GLN A 272 -18.49 6.82 -4.74
N TYR A 273 -19.50 6.08 -5.16
CA TYR A 273 -20.40 5.30 -4.29
C TYR A 273 -21.07 6.12 -3.17
N GLY A 274 -21.15 7.46 -3.32
CA GLY A 274 -21.65 8.37 -2.28
C GLY A 274 -20.67 8.57 -1.11
N ILE A 275 -19.39 8.24 -1.29
CA ILE A 275 -18.32 8.36 -0.31
C ILE A 275 -17.44 9.55 -0.68
N ASP A 276 -17.24 10.49 0.24
CA ASP A 276 -16.47 11.71 0.02
C ASP A 276 -15.62 12.10 1.23
N GLY A 277 -14.43 12.64 0.96
CA GLY A 277 -13.55 13.22 1.97
C GLY A 277 -12.88 12.20 2.92
N VAL A 278 -12.77 10.96 2.52
CA VAL A 278 -12.08 9.89 3.24
C VAL A 278 -11.16 9.12 2.32
N VAL A 279 -9.98 8.75 2.82
CA VAL A 279 -9.06 7.85 2.12
C VAL A 279 -9.44 6.41 2.43
N LEU A 280 -9.63 5.62 1.39
CA LEU A 280 -9.80 4.18 1.46
C LEU A 280 -9.32 3.49 0.18
N SER A 281 -9.29 2.17 0.18
CA SER A 281 -8.77 1.37 -0.92
C SER A 281 -9.83 1.11 -1.97
N MET A 282 -9.61 1.62 -3.19
CA MET A 282 -10.43 1.37 -4.37
C MET A 282 -9.55 1.16 -5.60
N PRO A 283 -10.01 0.40 -6.61
CA PRO A 283 -9.30 0.29 -7.87
C PRO A 283 -9.11 1.65 -8.52
N ALA A 284 -7.87 1.97 -8.85
CA ALA A 284 -7.48 3.20 -9.51
C ALA A 284 -6.42 2.93 -10.56
N ILE A 285 -6.38 3.75 -11.63
CA ILE A 285 -5.26 3.77 -12.56
C ILE A 285 -4.08 4.44 -11.86
N VAL A 286 -3.01 3.68 -11.71
CA VAL A 286 -1.76 4.15 -11.11
C VAL A 286 -0.69 4.24 -12.21
N GLY A 287 0.03 5.34 -12.26
CA GLY A 287 1.13 5.59 -13.18
C GLY A 287 2.19 6.49 -12.59
N ALA A 288 3.00 7.11 -13.43
CA ALA A 288 4.10 7.99 -12.99
C ALA A 288 3.62 9.22 -12.19
N GLY A 289 2.38 9.65 -12.36
CA GLY A 289 1.76 10.73 -11.59
C GLY A 289 1.23 10.32 -10.21
N GLY A 290 1.22 9.05 -9.88
CA GLY A 290 0.51 8.45 -8.74
C GLY A 290 -0.86 7.91 -9.15
N VAL A 291 -1.92 8.24 -8.44
CA VAL A 291 -3.30 7.94 -8.83
C VAL A 291 -3.74 8.92 -9.89
N GLU A 292 -4.10 8.41 -11.08
CA GLU A 292 -4.48 9.25 -12.21
C GLU A 292 -5.99 9.33 -12.41
N SER A 293 -6.71 8.26 -12.10
CA SER A 293 -8.17 8.23 -12.08
C SER A 293 -8.70 7.03 -11.32
N ASP A 294 -9.89 7.18 -10.76
CA ASP A 294 -10.64 6.08 -10.15
C ASP A 294 -11.24 5.17 -11.23
N ILE A 295 -11.37 3.90 -10.89
CA ILE A 295 -12.06 2.92 -11.72
C ILE A 295 -13.30 2.45 -10.95
N PRO A 296 -14.50 2.93 -11.31
CA PRO A 296 -15.73 2.40 -10.73
C PRO A 296 -15.89 0.95 -11.16
N ILE A 297 -16.04 0.06 -10.19
CA ILE A 297 -16.34 -1.36 -10.41
C ILE A 297 -17.80 -1.63 -10.04
N ASP A 298 -18.38 -2.64 -10.64
CA ASP A 298 -19.73 -3.05 -10.28
C ASP A 298 -19.75 -3.66 -8.87
N LEU A 299 -20.56 -3.07 -7.98
CA LEU A 299 -20.84 -3.57 -6.65
C LEU A 299 -22.35 -3.79 -6.53
N ASN A 300 -22.76 -4.90 -5.97
CA ASN A 300 -24.17 -5.10 -5.62
C ASN A 300 -24.57 -4.25 -4.40
N GLY A 301 -25.86 -4.20 -4.08
CA GLY A 301 -26.36 -3.35 -3.00
C GLY A 301 -25.78 -3.68 -1.62
N GLU A 302 -25.46 -4.95 -1.34
CA GLU A 302 -24.86 -5.38 -0.07
C GLU A 302 -23.37 -4.97 0.00
N GLU A 303 -22.64 -5.15 -1.09
CA GLU A 303 -21.22 -4.73 -1.20
C GLU A 303 -21.07 -3.21 -1.08
N ALA A 304 -21.94 -2.46 -1.77
CA ALA A 304 -21.95 -1.00 -1.69
C ALA A 304 -22.32 -0.49 -0.28
N LEU A 305 -23.24 -1.15 0.42
CA LEU A 305 -23.57 -0.81 1.80
C LEU A 305 -22.37 -1.07 2.73
N LYS A 306 -21.74 -2.24 2.65
CA LYS A 306 -20.55 -2.58 3.45
C LYS A 306 -19.39 -1.61 3.17
N LEU A 307 -19.18 -1.23 1.91
CA LEU A 307 -18.18 -0.24 1.53
C LEU A 307 -18.45 1.12 2.20
N LYS A 308 -19.71 1.55 2.25
CA LYS A 308 -20.08 2.78 2.93
C LYS A 308 -19.88 2.69 4.44
N GLU A 309 -20.27 1.59 5.07
CA GLU A 309 -20.02 1.35 6.50
C GLU A 309 -18.53 1.38 6.83
N SER A 310 -17.69 0.79 5.97
CA SER A 310 -16.22 0.83 6.07
C SER A 310 -15.69 2.26 5.99
N ALA A 311 -16.20 3.07 5.05
CA ALA A 311 -15.83 4.47 4.89
C ALA A 311 -16.25 5.33 6.09
N ASP A 312 -17.48 5.13 6.58
CA ASP A 312 -18.02 5.88 7.74
C ASP A 312 -17.22 5.59 9.02
N ALA A 313 -16.78 4.33 9.20
CA ALA A 313 -15.92 3.94 10.33
C ALA A 313 -14.55 4.65 10.27
N LEU A 314 -13.91 4.67 9.09
CA LEU A 314 -12.65 5.40 8.90
C LEU A 314 -12.81 6.90 9.13
N LYS A 315 -13.86 7.50 8.57
CA LYS A 315 -14.14 8.93 8.69
C LYS A 315 -14.34 9.33 10.15
N SER A 316 -15.09 8.55 10.92
CA SER A 316 -15.30 8.79 12.35
C SER A 316 -13.99 8.84 13.13
N ILE A 317 -13.02 7.99 12.82
CA ILE A 317 -11.71 8.00 13.48
C ILE A 317 -10.90 9.24 13.04
N ILE A 318 -10.88 9.53 11.73
CA ILE A 318 -10.10 10.64 11.16
C ILE A 318 -10.60 11.99 11.65
N ASP A 319 -11.92 12.19 11.77
CA ASP A 319 -12.53 13.43 12.27
C ASP A 319 -12.22 13.67 13.75
N GLY A 320 -11.90 12.63 14.51
CA GLY A 320 -11.46 12.71 15.90
C GLY A 320 -9.96 12.97 16.09
N LEU A 321 -9.17 13.00 15.01
CA LEU A 321 -7.72 13.24 15.10
C LEU A 321 -7.40 14.74 15.14
N GLU A 322 -6.59 15.14 16.08
CA GLU A 322 -5.94 16.47 16.10
C GLU A 322 -4.75 16.44 15.11
N LEU A 323 -4.88 17.09 13.95
CA LEU A 323 -3.85 17.13 12.89
C LEU A 323 -3.27 18.52 12.72
#